data_abd714434248ca612229c6b9efed4a65
#
_entry.id   abd714434248ca612229c6b9efed4a65
#
_cell.length_a   1.000
_cell.length_b   1.000
_cell.length_c   1.000
_cell.angle_alpha   90.00
_cell.angle_beta   90.00
_cell.angle_gamma   90.00
#
_symmetry.space_group_name_H-M   'P 1'
#
loop_
_entity.id
_entity.type
_entity.pdbx_description
1 polymer ?
#
loop_
_entity_poly.entity_id
_entity_poly.type
_entity_poly.pdbx_seq_one_letter_code
_entity_poly.pdbx_strand_id
1 'polypeptide(L)'
;LLLALMGALPAGIKLVLSLDGRILLPDEIEQEVQVRRVAPTVLRRLFAEIWLRKNVEADDIVLCFGNLPPLFKLRGRVVVFVQNRYLVDGVKLDGFSLKSRLRMFVERLWLSSRLANADELLVQTPSMKTLLSILSKGSIPVRVSPFAAARDGYHRQLNTVETGRRKEADFLYVASGEPHKNHRKLIEAWCLLADEGLFPSLILTLERTHFTELCLWVETKVAKYRIRVENASNVPHAEIGRLYDRAAALIYPSTIESLGLPLIEARQAGLAVLASELDYVRDVIDPEQTFDPESAISIARAVKRFLGVEEHGLPLQDGKGFMTQILEDLAC
;
A
#
# COMPACT_ATOMS: atom_id res chain seq x y z
N LEU A 1 0.51 -13.17 3.25
CA LEU A 1 -0.94 -13.47 3.18
C LEU A 1 -1.20 -14.94 2.82
N LEU A 2 -0.63 -15.50 1.71
CA LEU A 2 -0.86 -16.89 1.31
C LEU A 2 -0.53 -17.89 2.42
N LEU A 3 0.64 -17.77 3.06
CA LEU A 3 1.05 -18.63 4.16
C LEU A 3 0.09 -18.57 5.36
N ALA A 4 -0.40 -17.38 5.68
CA ALA A 4 -1.37 -17.20 6.76
C ALA A 4 -2.72 -17.86 6.45
N LEU A 5 -3.16 -17.84 5.18
CA LEU A 5 -4.35 -18.59 4.76
C LEU A 5 -4.14 -20.10 4.88
N MET A 6 -2.99 -20.60 4.47
CA MET A 6 -2.68 -22.03 4.54
C MET A 6 -2.65 -22.54 5.98
N GLY A 7 -2.03 -21.79 6.89
CA GLY A 7 -2.01 -22.14 8.31
C GLY A 7 -3.36 -22.08 9.02
N ALA A 8 -4.36 -21.43 8.40
CA ALA A 8 -5.72 -21.32 8.93
C ALA A 8 -6.71 -22.35 8.34
N LEU A 9 -6.26 -23.22 7.43
CA LEU A 9 -7.13 -24.23 6.84
C LEU A 9 -7.54 -25.29 7.87
N PRO A 10 -8.84 -25.66 7.90
CA PRO A 10 -9.30 -26.77 8.73
C PRO A 10 -8.65 -28.11 8.35
N ALA A 11 -8.43 -28.97 9.33
CA ALA A 11 -7.90 -30.33 9.08
C ALA A 11 -8.83 -31.12 8.15
N GLY A 12 -8.22 -31.88 7.24
CA GLY A 12 -8.96 -32.75 6.30
C GLY A 12 -9.32 -32.09 4.95
N ILE A 13 -9.02 -30.82 4.76
CA ILE A 13 -9.20 -30.18 3.45
C ILE A 13 -8.01 -30.54 2.54
N LYS A 14 -8.30 -31.13 1.39
CA LYS A 14 -7.31 -31.38 0.34
C LYS A 14 -7.01 -30.07 -0.39
N LEU A 15 -5.78 -29.57 -0.28
CA LEU A 15 -5.34 -28.35 -0.93
C LEU A 15 -4.47 -28.65 -2.15
N VAL A 16 -4.78 -27.98 -3.28
CA VAL A 16 -3.96 -27.97 -4.48
C VAL A 16 -3.58 -26.54 -4.79
N LEU A 17 -2.28 -26.24 -4.82
CA LEU A 17 -1.75 -24.93 -5.13
C LEU A 17 -1.25 -24.86 -6.58
N SER A 18 -1.75 -23.90 -7.36
CA SER A 18 -1.19 -23.55 -8.66
C SER A 18 -0.48 -22.19 -8.54
N LEU A 19 0.86 -22.20 -8.51
CA LEU A 19 1.69 -21.05 -8.21
C LEU A 19 2.61 -20.67 -9.37
N ASP A 20 2.92 -19.37 -9.48
CA ASP A 20 4.03 -18.90 -10.31
C ASP A 20 5.34 -19.57 -9.84
N GLY A 21 6.12 -20.10 -10.78
CA GLY A 21 7.33 -20.85 -10.48
C GLY A 21 8.42 -20.07 -9.73
N ARG A 22 8.27 -18.74 -9.62
CA ARG A 22 9.18 -17.85 -8.87
C ARG A 22 8.83 -17.74 -7.39
N ILE A 23 7.64 -18.17 -6.99
CA ILE A 23 7.22 -18.10 -5.58
C ILE A 23 7.90 -19.23 -4.82
N LEU A 24 8.64 -18.88 -3.79
CA LEU A 24 9.25 -19.83 -2.86
C LEU A 24 8.26 -20.12 -1.73
N LEU A 25 8.06 -21.38 -1.45
CA LEU A 25 7.32 -21.87 -0.27
C LEU A 25 8.33 -22.46 0.71
N PRO A 26 8.05 -22.43 2.03
CA PRO A 26 8.81 -23.23 3.00
C PRO A 26 8.70 -24.73 2.68
N ASP A 27 9.80 -25.45 2.84
CA ASP A 27 9.90 -26.89 2.50
C ASP A 27 8.87 -27.74 3.26
N GLU A 28 8.56 -27.39 4.50
CA GLU A 28 7.55 -28.06 5.33
C GLU A 28 6.16 -28.03 4.67
N ILE A 29 5.79 -26.88 4.11
CA ILE A 29 4.50 -26.69 3.45
C ILE A 29 4.47 -27.42 2.09
N GLU A 30 5.58 -27.42 1.37
CA GLU A 30 5.66 -28.07 0.06
C GLU A 30 5.51 -29.62 0.15
N GLN A 31 5.83 -30.19 1.29
CA GLN A 31 5.65 -31.64 1.56
C GLN A 31 4.19 -32.02 1.90
N GLU A 32 3.41 -31.08 2.45
CA GLU A 32 2.05 -31.33 2.93
C GLU A 32 0.96 -31.08 1.87
N VAL A 33 1.28 -30.30 0.80
CA VAL A 33 0.29 -29.89 -0.19
C VAL A 33 0.71 -30.23 -1.61
N GLN A 34 -0.25 -30.50 -2.48
CA GLN A 34 0.03 -30.70 -3.90
C GLN A 34 0.32 -29.36 -4.57
N VAL A 35 1.59 -29.10 -4.88
CA VAL A 35 2.03 -27.86 -5.54
C VAL A 35 2.24 -28.08 -7.03
N ARG A 36 1.59 -27.23 -7.85
CA ARG A 36 1.81 -27.14 -9.28
C ARG A 36 2.49 -25.80 -9.63
N ARG A 37 3.73 -25.87 -10.09
CA ARG A 37 4.49 -24.69 -10.51
C ARG A 37 4.25 -24.35 -11.98
N VAL A 38 3.90 -23.10 -12.25
CA VAL A 38 3.60 -22.59 -13.57
C VAL A 38 4.67 -21.55 -13.94
N ALA A 39 5.43 -21.80 -15.03
CA ALA A 39 6.40 -20.83 -15.50
C ALA A 39 5.70 -19.54 -15.99
N PRO A 40 6.32 -18.35 -15.83
CA PRO A 40 5.72 -17.05 -16.13
C PRO A 40 5.70 -16.76 -17.64
N THR A 41 5.13 -17.68 -18.42
CA THR A 41 4.94 -17.54 -19.88
C THR A 41 3.47 -17.71 -20.26
N VAL A 42 3.05 -17.03 -21.32
CA VAL A 42 1.66 -17.05 -21.79
C VAL A 42 1.18 -18.48 -22.07
N LEU A 43 1.99 -19.27 -22.76
CA LEU A 43 1.64 -20.67 -23.07
C LEU A 43 1.48 -21.53 -21.82
N ARG A 44 2.40 -21.43 -20.86
CA ARG A 44 2.31 -22.20 -19.61
C ARG A 44 1.08 -21.77 -18.78
N ARG A 45 0.78 -20.48 -18.79
CA ARG A 45 -0.46 -19.98 -18.14
C ARG A 45 -1.69 -20.59 -18.82
N LEU A 46 -1.78 -20.58 -20.16
CA LEU A 46 -2.89 -21.18 -20.89
C LEU A 46 -3.03 -22.69 -20.58
N PHE A 47 -1.93 -23.45 -20.53
CA PHE A 47 -1.98 -24.86 -20.13
C PHE A 47 -2.45 -25.04 -18.68
N ALA A 48 -2.11 -24.13 -17.77
CA ALA A 48 -2.62 -24.17 -16.40
C ALA A 48 -4.14 -23.92 -16.36
N GLU A 49 -4.65 -23.00 -17.13
CA GLU A 49 -6.10 -22.72 -17.27
C GLU A 49 -6.86 -23.92 -17.85
N ILE A 50 -6.31 -24.57 -18.90
CA ILE A 50 -6.90 -25.79 -19.46
C ILE A 50 -6.89 -26.93 -18.44
N TRP A 51 -5.83 -27.04 -17.66
CA TRP A 51 -5.74 -28.04 -16.60
C TRP A 51 -6.80 -27.80 -15.52
N LEU A 52 -6.97 -26.55 -15.03
CA LEU A 52 -8.02 -26.20 -14.08
C LEU A 52 -9.40 -26.60 -14.60
N ARG A 53 -9.71 -26.28 -15.86
CA ARG A 53 -11.00 -26.64 -16.49
C ARG A 53 -11.26 -28.15 -16.50
N LYS A 54 -10.20 -28.96 -16.61
CA LYS A 54 -10.32 -30.43 -16.68
C LYS A 54 -10.39 -31.11 -15.32
N ASN A 55 -9.76 -30.52 -14.29
CA ASN A 55 -9.54 -31.17 -13.00
C ASN A 55 -10.39 -30.59 -11.86
N VAL A 56 -11.04 -29.44 -12.06
CA VAL A 56 -11.94 -28.87 -11.05
C VAL A 56 -13.31 -29.53 -11.17
N GLU A 57 -13.79 -30.11 -10.08
CA GLU A 57 -15.08 -30.79 -9.95
C GLU A 57 -16.14 -29.85 -9.35
N ALA A 58 -17.39 -30.28 -9.31
CA ALA A 58 -18.51 -29.43 -8.89
C ALA A 58 -18.45 -29.02 -7.41
N ASP A 59 -17.89 -29.86 -6.56
CA ASP A 59 -17.78 -29.64 -5.11
C ASP A 59 -16.50 -28.88 -4.72
N ASP A 60 -15.63 -28.58 -5.69
CA ASP A 60 -14.39 -27.84 -5.42
C ASP A 60 -14.64 -26.34 -5.25
N ILE A 61 -13.83 -25.72 -4.39
CA ILE A 61 -13.73 -24.27 -4.27
C ILE A 61 -12.40 -23.80 -4.86
N VAL A 62 -12.46 -22.92 -5.85
CA VAL A 62 -11.28 -22.34 -6.50
C VAL A 62 -11.11 -20.91 -6.03
N LEU A 63 -10.08 -20.66 -5.18
CA LEU A 63 -9.71 -19.34 -4.76
C LEU A 63 -8.63 -18.76 -5.69
N CYS A 64 -9.01 -17.78 -6.51
CA CYS A 64 -8.09 -17.03 -7.37
C CYS A 64 -7.46 -15.88 -6.57
N PHE A 65 -6.28 -16.12 -6.01
CA PHE A 65 -5.56 -15.16 -5.17
C PHE A 65 -4.74 -14.12 -5.97
N GLY A 66 -4.69 -14.25 -7.29
CA GLY A 66 -3.92 -13.42 -8.22
C GLY A 66 -4.70 -12.32 -8.92
N ASN A 67 -5.79 -11.82 -8.37
CA ASN A 67 -6.65 -10.74 -8.90
C ASN A 67 -7.49 -11.09 -10.15
N LEU A 68 -7.22 -12.18 -10.84
CA LEU A 68 -7.84 -12.49 -12.12
C LEU A 68 -8.71 -13.73 -12.04
N PRO A 69 -9.93 -13.71 -12.62
CA PRO A 69 -10.76 -14.90 -12.75
C PRO A 69 -10.15 -15.90 -13.76
N PRO A 70 -10.54 -17.17 -13.72
CA PRO A 70 -10.10 -18.15 -14.70
C PRO A 70 -10.51 -17.75 -16.11
N LEU A 71 -9.70 -18.12 -17.11
CA LEU A 71 -10.02 -17.89 -18.53
C LEU A 71 -11.30 -18.64 -18.97
N PHE A 72 -11.53 -19.81 -18.40
CA PHE A 72 -12.64 -20.68 -18.72
C PHE A 72 -13.59 -20.79 -17.52
N LYS A 73 -14.89 -20.93 -17.78
CA LYS A 73 -15.84 -21.27 -16.73
C LYS A 73 -15.49 -22.67 -16.18
N LEU A 74 -15.36 -22.77 -14.87
CA LEU A 74 -15.08 -24.01 -14.15
C LEU A 74 -16.40 -24.65 -13.66
N ARG A 75 -16.34 -25.91 -13.21
CA ARG A 75 -17.48 -26.62 -12.63
C ARG A 75 -17.68 -26.26 -11.15
N GLY A 76 -16.58 -26.08 -10.42
CA GLY A 76 -16.59 -25.71 -9.00
C GLY A 76 -16.89 -24.23 -8.77
N ARG A 77 -17.09 -23.87 -7.50
CA ARG A 77 -17.32 -22.48 -7.09
C ARG A 77 -16.02 -21.67 -7.20
N VAL A 78 -16.07 -20.58 -7.94
CA VAL A 78 -14.92 -19.69 -8.18
C VAL A 78 -15.05 -18.42 -7.35
N VAL A 79 -14.10 -18.20 -6.45
CA VAL A 79 -13.96 -16.99 -5.65
C VAL A 79 -12.70 -16.24 -6.08
N VAL A 80 -12.84 -14.98 -6.48
CA VAL A 80 -11.69 -14.17 -6.93
C VAL A 80 -11.38 -13.09 -5.90
N PHE A 81 -10.17 -13.13 -5.34
CA PHE A 81 -9.70 -12.12 -4.40
C PHE A 81 -8.96 -11.01 -5.15
N VAL A 82 -9.59 -9.84 -5.25
CA VAL A 82 -9.07 -8.69 -5.99
C VAL A 82 -8.39 -7.73 -5.02
N GLN A 83 -7.07 -7.64 -5.10
CA GLN A 83 -6.21 -6.85 -4.23
C GLN A 83 -5.53 -5.67 -4.96
N ASN A 84 -5.55 -5.65 -6.29
CA ASN A 84 -4.87 -4.63 -7.06
C ASN A 84 -5.86 -3.57 -7.54
N ARG A 85 -5.86 -2.41 -6.87
CA ARG A 85 -6.74 -1.28 -7.20
C ARG A 85 -6.55 -0.78 -8.63
N TYR A 86 -5.34 -0.84 -9.17
CA TYR A 86 -5.06 -0.45 -10.54
C TYR A 86 -5.86 -1.24 -11.60
N LEU A 87 -6.33 -2.43 -11.29
CA LEU A 87 -7.12 -3.23 -12.24
C LEU A 87 -8.57 -2.76 -12.34
N VAL A 88 -9.08 -2.08 -11.32
CA VAL A 88 -10.50 -1.71 -11.20
C VAL A 88 -10.74 -0.21 -11.26
N ASP A 89 -9.77 0.58 -10.83
CA ASP A 89 -9.83 2.04 -10.86
C ASP A 89 -9.27 2.57 -12.18
N GLY A 90 -9.93 3.58 -12.77
CA GLY A 90 -9.51 4.25 -14.01
C GLY A 90 -8.27 5.13 -13.88
N VAL A 91 -7.49 4.97 -12.81
CA VAL A 91 -6.31 5.81 -12.52
C VAL A 91 -5.28 5.75 -13.64
N LYS A 92 -4.69 6.90 -13.95
CA LYS A 92 -3.58 7.02 -14.89
C LYS A 92 -2.37 6.26 -14.38
N LEU A 93 -1.63 5.67 -15.31
CA LEU A 93 -0.40 4.90 -15.01
C LEU A 93 0.85 5.73 -15.27
N ASP A 94 0.81 7.01 -14.90
CA ASP A 94 1.95 7.91 -15.08
C ASP A 94 3.10 7.47 -14.18
N GLY A 95 4.33 7.52 -14.70
CA GLY A 95 5.52 7.04 -13.99
C GLY A 95 5.78 5.53 -14.09
N PHE A 96 4.85 4.72 -14.61
CA PHE A 96 5.11 3.30 -14.86
C PHE A 96 5.79 3.07 -16.21
N SER A 97 6.66 2.04 -16.28
CA SER A 97 7.29 1.62 -17.53
C SER A 97 6.24 1.18 -18.57
N LEU A 98 6.54 1.31 -19.85
CA LEU A 98 5.65 0.86 -20.93
C LEU A 98 5.25 -0.62 -20.78
N LYS A 99 6.20 -1.47 -20.37
CA LYS A 99 5.96 -2.90 -20.11
C LYS A 99 4.92 -3.09 -18.99
N SER A 100 5.02 -2.34 -17.89
CA SER A 100 4.06 -2.41 -16.78
C SER A 100 2.69 -1.89 -17.18
N ARG A 101 2.63 -0.80 -17.95
CA ARG A 101 1.38 -0.25 -18.49
C ARG A 101 0.66 -1.23 -19.41
N LEU A 102 1.40 -1.87 -20.34
CA LEU A 102 0.84 -2.89 -21.24
C LEU A 102 0.32 -4.10 -20.44
N ARG A 103 1.10 -4.57 -19.44
CA ARG A 103 0.66 -5.67 -18.58
C ARG A 103 -0.64 -5.33 -17.86
N MET A 104 -0.73 -4.17 -17.22
CA MET A 104 -1.94 -3.73 -16.52
C MET A 104 -3.13 -3.56 -17.46
N PHE A 105 -2.90 -3.09 -18.69
CA PHE A 105 -3.96 -3.02 -19.70
C PHE A 105 -4.52 -4.42 -20.05
N VAL A 106 -3.65 -5.40 -20.28
CA VAL A 106 -4.05 -6.78 -20.55
C VAL A 106 -4.77 -7.39 -19.35
N GLU A 107 -4.28 -7.18 -18.14
CA GLU A 107 -4.92 -7.67 -16.91
C GLU A 107 -6.30 -7.02 -16.68
N ARG A 108 -6.46 -5.72 -16.94
CA ARG A 108 -7.78 -5.03 -16.91
C ARG A 108 -8.76 -5.63 -17.91
N LEU A 109 -8.30 -5.86 -19.15
CA LEU A 109 -9.13 -6.48 -20.19
C LEU A 109 -9.52 -7.91 -19.80
N TRP A 110 -8.59 -8.68 -19.24
CA TRP A 110 -8.87 -10.02 -18.73
C TRP A 110 -9.93 -9.98 -17.62
N LEU A 111 -9.68 -9.19 -16.58
CA LEU A 111 -10.62 -9.05 -15.47
C LEU A 111 -12.02 -8.70 -15.98
N SER A 112 -12.16 -7.63 -16.75
CA SER A 112 -13.47 -7.17 -17.24
C SER A 112 -14.17 -8.17 -18.14
N SER A 113 -13.45 -8.85 -19.05
CA SER A 113 -14.03 -9.79 -20.01
C SER A 113 -14.36 -11.16 -19.42
N ARG A 114 -13.75 -11.53 -18.28
CA ARG A 114 -13.90 -12.85 -17.64
C ARG A 114 -14.56 -12.80 -16.27
N LEU A 115 -15.08 -11.65 -15.85
CA LEU A 115 -15.82 -11.53 -14.59
C LEU A 115 -16.91 -12.59 -14.44
N ALA A 116 -17.65 -12.89 -15.49
CA ALA A 116 -18.71 -13.91 -15.49
C ALA A 116 -18.22 -15.35 -15.19
N ASN A 117 -16.91 -15.58 -15.15
CA ASN A 117 -16.34 -16.87 -14.72
C ASN A 117 -16.17 -16.96 -13.20
N ALA A 118 -16.35 -15.87 -12.47
CA ALA A 118 -16.38 -15.84 -11.02
C ALA A 118 -17.81 -16.00 -10.49
N ASP A 119 -17.97 -16.68 -9.38
CA ASP A 119 -19.24 -16.78 -8.66
C ASP A 119 -19.31 -15.76 -7.51
N GLU A 120 -18.15 -15.30 -7.02
CA GLU A 120 -18.03 -14.28 -5.98
C GLU A 120 -16.70 -13.51 -6.13
N LEU A 121 -16.73 -12.22 -5.83
CA LEU A 121 -15.53 -11.38 -5.73
C LEU A 121 -15.29 -11.01 -4.26
N LEU A 122 -14.07 -11.18 -3.78
CA LEU A 122 -13.64 -10.72 -2.47
C LEU A 122 -12.74 -9.50 -2.62
N VAL A 123 -12.92 -8.52 -1.75
CA VAL A 123 -12.09 -7.33 -1.64
C VAL A 123 -11.81 -7.04 -0.17
N GLN A 124 -10.83 -6.17 0.08
CA GLN A 124 -10.40 -5.88 1.43
C GLN A 124 -11.06 -4.63 2.02
N THR A 125 -11.59 -3.71 1.18
CA THR A 125 -12.14 -2.43 1.64
C THR A 125 -13.48 -2.10 0.98
N PRO A 126 -14.34 -1.28 1.64
CA PRO A 126 -15.58 -0.76 1.07
C PRO A 126 -15.38 0.02 -0.24
N SER A 127 -14.32 0.83 -0.34
CA SER A 127 -13.98 1.56 -1.57
C SER A 127 -13.71 0.61 -2.74
N MET A 128 -12.96 -0.46 -2.52
CA MET A 128 -12.72 -1.50 -3.53
C MET A 128 -14.00 -2.23 -3.94
N LYS A 129 -14.92 -2.48 -2.97
CA LYS A 129 -16.24 -3.04 -3.28
C LYS A 129 -17.03 -2.14 -4.20
N THR A 130 -17.06 -0.83 -3.94
CA THR A 130 -17.75 0.15 -4.78
C THR A 130 -17.20 0.13 -6.21
N LEU A 131 -15.88 0.19 -6.38
CA LEU A 131 -15.22 0.15 -7.68
C LEU A 131 -15.55 -1.13 -8.47
N LEU A 132 -15.46 -2.30 -7.83
CA LEU A 132 -15.78 -3.58 -8.47
C LEU A 132 -17.27 -3.75 -8.77
N SER A 133 -18.15 -3.24 -7.93
CA SER A 133 -19.59 -3.26 -8.17
C SER A 133 -19.97 -2.44 -9.41
N ILE A 134 -19.30 -1.30 -9.61
CA ILE A 134 -19.44 -0.48 -10.83
C ILE A 134 -18.93 -1.26 -12.06
N LEU A 135 -17.73 -1.84 -11.97
CA LEU A 135 -17.11 -2.60 -13.06
C LEU A 135 -17.94 -3.83 -13.47
N SER A 136 -18.48 -4.57 -12.48
CA SER A 136 -19.32 -5.76 -12.70
C SER A 136 -20.77 -5.42 -13.05
N LYS A 137 -21.15 -4.15 -13.00
CA LYS A 137 -22.56 -3.67 -13.14
C LYS A 137 -23.51 -4.42 -12.20
N GLY A 138 -23.03 -4.80 -11.02
CA GLY A 138 -23.80 -5.55 -10.03
C GLY A 138 -24.11 -7.01 -10.39
N SER A 139 -23.53 -7.55 -11.46
CA SER A 139 -23.84 -8.91 -11.94
C SER A 139 -23.24 -10.04 -11.09
N ILE A 140 -22.25 -9.72 -10.25
CA ILE A 140 -21.54 -10.68 -9.39
C ILE A 140 -21.50 -10.13 -7.97
N PRO A 141 -21.79 -10.94 -6.94
CA PRO A 141 -21.71 -10.50 -5.55
C PRO A 141 -20.27 -10.12 -5.18
N VAL A 142 -20.11 -8.94 -4.56
CA VAL A 142 -18.84 -8.44 -4.07
C VAL A 142 -18.91 -8.35 -2.55
N ARG A 143 -18.06 -9.13 -1.85
CA ARG A 143 -17.98 -9.15 -0.40
C ARG A 143 -16.71 -8.48 0.09
N VAL A 144 -16.84 -7.63 1.12
CA VAL A 144 -15.68 -7.07 1.84
C VAL A 144 -15.23 -8.10 2.87
N SER A 145 -13.98 -8.51 2.77
CA SER A 145 -13.33 -9.46 3.67
C SER A 145 -11.91 -8.98 3.94
N PRO A 146 -11.72 -8.04 4.88
CA PRO A 146 -10.40 -7.55 5.27
C PRO A 146 -9.59 -8.72 5.80
N PHE A 147 -8.35 -8.85 5.31
CA PHE A 147 -7.46 -9.90 5.71
C PHE A 147 -6.03 -9.38 5.81
N ALA A 148 -5.46 -9.47 7.00
CA ALA A 148 -4.06 -9.23 7.27
C ALA A 148 -3.49 -10.46 7.99
N ALA A 149 -2.23 -10.79 7.74
CA ALA A 149 -1.57 -11.82 8.52
C ALA A 149 -1.45 -11.37 9.97
N ALA A 150 -1.88 -12.22 10.91
CA ALA A 150 -1.61 -11.97 12.32
C ALA A 150 -0.08 -11.96 12.52
N ARG A 151 0.43 -10.99 13.24
CA ARG A 151 1.83 -11.00 13.68
C ARG A 151 1.92 -11.88 14.91
N ASP A 152 2.56 -13.03 14.78
CA ASP A 152 2.94 -13.85 15.92
C ASP A 152 3.82 -13.00 16.85
N GLY A 153 3.34 -12.79 18.09
CA GLY A 153 4.07 -12.07 19.14
C GLY A 153 3.66 -10.60 19.34
N TYR A 154 2.75 -10.00 18.57
CA TYR A 154 2.29 -8.62 18.76
C TYR A 154 0.94 -8.49 19.50
N HIS A 155 0.57 -9.46 20.32
CA HIS A 155 -0.35 -9.22 21.44
C HIS A 155 0.41 -8.51 22.57
N ARG A 156 1.02 -7.37 22.27
CA ARG A 156 1.34 -6.43 23.33
C ARG A 156 0.00 -5.89 23.81
N GLN A 157 -0.40 -6.35 24.99
CA GLN A 157 -1.57 -5.86 25.70
C GLN A 157 -1.61 -4.34 25.57
N LEU A 158 -2.73 -3.79 25.11
CA LEU A 158 -3.06 -2.37 25.06
C LEU A 158 -2.97 -1.66 26.44
N ASN A 159 -2.37 -2.30 27.46
CA ASN A 159 -2.38 -1.90 28.85
C ASN A 159 -1.02 -1.55 29.44
N THR A 160 -0.01 -1.24 28.67
CA THR A 160 1.12 -0.46 29.21
C THR A 160 1.75 0.33 28.06
N VAL A 161 1.37 1.60 27.96
CA VAL A 161 2.26 2.62 27.42
C VAL A 161 3.51 2.59 28.29
N GLU A 162 4.54 1.87 27.92
CA GLU A 162 5.88 2.13 28.45
C GLU A 162 6.31 3.51 27.94
N THR A 163 5.77 4.52 28.58
CA THR A 163 6.23 5.90 28.51
C THR A 163 7.64 5.95 29.07
N GLY A 164 8.66 5.80 28.20
CA GLY A 164 10.03 5.96 28.69
C GLY A 164 11.13 5.66 27.68
N ARG A 165 10.88 4.92 26.64
CA ARG A 165 11.92 4.67 25.62
C ARG A 165 11.91 5.79 24.60
N ARG A 166 12.94 6.63 24.61
CA ARG A 166 13.12 7.69 23.60
C ARG A 166 13.15 7.03 22.21
N LYS A 167 12.21 7.41 21.35
CA LYS A 167 12.18 6.94 19.97
C LYS A 167 13.42 7.44 19.24
N GLU A 168 13.99 6.62 18.36
CA GLU A 168 15.20 6.93 17.60
C GLU A 168 14.93 7.84 16.42
N ALA A 169 13.72 7.75 15.86
CA ALA A 169 13.26 8.59 14.74
C ALA A 169 11.87 9.16 15.00
N ASP A 170 11.62 10.35 14.43
CA ASP A 170 10.31 11.00 14.50
C ASP A 170 9.31 10.29 13.59
N PHE A 171 9.74 9.91 12.39
CA PHE A 171 8.87 9.30 11.38
C PHE A 171 9.49 8.06 10.74
N LEU A 172 8.61 7.17 10.34
CA LEU A 172 8.91 5.97 9.55
C LEU A 172 7.99 5.94 8.32
N TYR A 173 8.54 5.58 7.17
CA TYR A 173 7.77 5.26 5.97
C TYR A 173 8.16 3.88 5.44
N VAL A 174 7.25 2.91 5.55
CA VAL A 174 7.41 1.53 5.08
C VAL A 174 6.75 1.40 3.71
N ALA A 175 7.54 1.45 2.65
CA ALA A 175 7.06 1.30 1.28
C ALA A 175 8.20 1.00 0.30
N SER A 176 7.88 0.32 -0.78
CA SER A 176 8.70 0.18 -1.98
C SER A 176 8.70 1.48 -2.81
N GLY A 177 9.52 1.56 -3.86
CA GLY A 177 9.75 2.81 -4.60
C GLY A 177 8.83 3.06 -5.79
N GLU A 178 7.67 2.38 -5.90
CA GLU A 178 6.73 2.62 -6.99
C GLU A 178 6.19 4.05 -6.97
N PRO A 179 5.83 4.64 -8.14
CA PRO A 179 5.40 6.03 -8.26
C PRO A 179 4.27 6.41 -7.32
N HIS A 180 3.28 5.55 -7.13
CA HIS A 180 2.13 5.80 -6.26
C HIS A 180 2.46 5.84 -4.77
N LYS A 181 3.62 5.32 -4.36
CA LYS A 181 4.11 5.44 -2.98
C LYS A 181 4.61 6.85 -2.66
N ASN A 182 4.76 7.69 -3.66
CA ASN A 182 4.88 9.14 -3.54
C ASN A 182 6.10 9.64 -2.72
N HIS A 183 7.21 8.92 -2.76
CA HIS A 183 8.44 9.28 -2.05
C HIS A 183 8.95 10.68 -2.42
N ARG A 184 8.76 11.10 -3.70
CA ARG A 184 9.22 12.42 -4.15
C ARG A 184 8.52 13.55 -3.40
N LYS A 185 7.19 13.52 -3.27
CA LYS A 185 6.43 14.52 -2.51
C LYS A 185 6.78 14.52 -1.03
N LEU A 186 7.00 13.32 -0.47
CA LEU A 186 7.44 13.20 0.91
C LEU A 186 8.79 13.90 1.14
N ILE A 187 9.79 13.63 0.30
CA ILE A 187 11.11 14.26 0.42
C ILE A 187 11.08 15.76 0.08
N GLU A 188 10.25 16.19 -0.87
CA GLU A 188 9.99 17.62 -1.12
C GLU A 188 9.46 18.31 0.14
N ALA A 189 8.55 17.67 0.90
CA ALA A 189 8.05 18.20 2.16
C ALA A 189 9.17 18.32 3.22
N TRP A 190 10.09 17.33 3.31
CA TRP A 190 11.26 17.42 4.18
C TRP A 190 12.21 18.56 3.78
N CYS A 191 12.36 18.82 2.49
CA CYS A 191 13.12 19.99 2.03
C CYS A 191 12.47 21.31 2.47
N LEU A 192 11.13 21.43 2.35
CA LEU A 192 10.40 22.62 2.83
C LEU A 192 10.56 22.82 4.35
N LEU A 193 10.47 21.75 5.13
CA LEU A 193 10.71 21.81 6.58
C LEU A 193 12.12 22.29 6.90
N ALA A 194 13.13 21.81 6.17
CA ALA A 194 14.52 22.24 6.35
C ALA A 194 14.72 23.72 5.98
N ASP A 195 14.07 24.24 4.94
CA ASP A 195 14.10 25.66 4.57
C ASP A 195 13.48 26.54 5.68
N GLU A 196 12.57 25.97 6.50
CA GLU A 196 11.99 26.63 7.69
C GLU A 196 12.81 26.34 8.99
N GLY A 197 13.95 25.66 8.90
CA GLY A 197 14.81 25.33 10.06
C GLY A 197 14.34 24.13 10.88
N LEU A 198 13.42 23.34 10.36
CA LEU A 198 12.92 22.13 11.02
C LEU A 198 13.53 20.87 10.38
N PHE A 199 14.11 20.00 11.22
CA PHE A 199 14.83 18.83 10.74
C PHE A 199 14.30 17.53 11.41
N PRO A 200 13.01 17.15 11.19
CA PRO A 200 12.52 15.88 11.70
C PRO A 200 13.25 14.72 11.04
N SER A 201 13.51 13.66 11.81
CA SER A 201 14.13 12.45 11.30
C SER A 201 13.11 11.52 10.64
N LEU A 202 13.51 10.88 9.53
CA LEU A 202 12.68 9.98 8.74
C LEU A 202 13.46 8.71 8.40
N ILE A 203 12.88 7.55 8.66
CA ILE A 203 13.39 6.26 8.18
C ILE A 203 12.56 5.83 6.96
N LEU A 204 13.25 5.45 5.88
CA LEU A 204 12.67 4.84 4.67
C LEU A 204 13.07 3.37 4.57
N THR A 205 12.28 2.56 3.84
CA THR A 205 12.61 1.16 3.51
C THR A 205 12.73 0.98 1.99
N LEU A 206 13.44 1.89 1.33
CA LEU A 206 13.52 1.95 -0.12
C LEU A 206 14.65 1.06 -0.65
N GLU A 207 14.30 0.00 -1.38
CA GLU A 207 15.27 -0.94 -1.93
C GLU A 207 16.10 -0.32 -3.06
N ARG A 208 17.43 -0.26 -2.86
CA ARG A 208 18.36 0.41 -3.77
C ARG A 208 18.49 -0.29 -5.13
N THR A 209 18.49 -1.61 -5.16
CA THR A 209 18.71 -2.39 -6.39
C THR A 209 17.60 -2.22 -7.43
N HIS A 210 16.36 -2.12 -6.96
CA HIS A 210 15.19 -1.93 -7.82
C HIS A 210 14.84 -0.46 -8.10
N PHE A 211 15.21 0.45 -7.18
CA PHE A 211 14.83 1.87 -7.25
C PHE A 211 16.04 2.80 -7.18
N THR A 212 17.11 2.45 -7.91
CA THR A 212 18.40 3.16 -7.91
C THR A 212 18.25 4.65 -8.18
N GLU A 213 17.51 5.06 -9.20
CA GLU A 213 17.32 6.48 -9.55
C GLU A 213 16.63 7.26 -8.43
N LEU A 214 15.63 6.68 -7.80
CA LEU A 214 14.92 7.31 -6.68
C LEU A 214 15.84 7.43 -5.46
N CYS A 215 16.62 6.41 -5.13
CA CYS A 215 17.59 6.45 -4.05
C CYS A 215 18.65 7.55 -4.25
N LEU A 216 19.23 7.63 -5.45
CA LEU A 216 20.21 8.68 -5.78
C LEU A 216 19.59 10.08 -5.70
N TRP A 217 18.35 10.23 -6.15
CA TRP A 217 17.63 11.51 -6.04
C TRP A 217 17.40 11.89 -4.58
N VAL A 218 16.97 10.94 -3.72
CA VAL A 218 16.82 11.17 -2.27
C VAL A 218 18.16 11.58 -1.64
N GLU A 219 19.25 10.86 -1.92
CA GLU A 219 20.58 11.17 -1.43
C GLU A 219 21.04 12.57 -1.83
N THR A 220 20.76 13.00 -3.07
CA THR A 220 21.02 14.37 -3.53
C THR A 220 20.28 15.41 -2.70
N LYS A 221 18.99 15.15 -2.37
CA LYS A 221 18.19 16.05 -1.52
C LYS A 221 18.70 16.07 -0.09
N VAL A 222 19.04 14.90 0.48
CA VAL A 222 19.64 14.78 1.80
C VAL A 222 20.91 15.64 1.90
N ALA A 223 21.82 15.51 0.95
CA ALA A 223 23.07 16.27 0.93
C ALA A 223 22.82 17.78 0.76
N LYS A 224 21.94 18.17 -0.15
CA LYS A 224 21.67 19.59 -0.46
C LYS A 224 21.00 20.33 0.71
N TYR A 225 19.95 19.73 1.31
CA TYR A 225 19.12 20.37 2.34
C TYR A 225 19.50 19.96 3.75
N ARG A 226 20.46 19.03 3.91
CA ARG A 226 20.92 18.46 5.21
C ARG A 226 19.76 17.84 6.00
N ILE A 227 18.74 17.33 5.31
CA ILE A 227 17.59 16.65 5.95
C ILE A 227 18.01 15.34 6.59
N ARG A 228 17.35 14.99 7.70
CA ARG A 228 17.67 13.79 8.49
C ARG A 228 16.86 12.60 7.97
N VAL A 229 17.31 12.01 6.87
CA VAL A 229 16.67 10.84 6.26
C VAL A 229 17.63 9.66 6.26
N GLU A 230 17.26 8.57 6.91
CA GLU A 230 17.93 7.28 6.87
C GLU A 230 17.18 6.34 5.92
N ASN A 231 17.88 5.66 5.04
CA ASN A 231 17.29 4.58 4.24
C ASN A 231 17.79 3.22 4.79
N ALA A 232 16.91 2.50 5.49
CA ALA A 232 17.18 1.15 5.99
C ALA A 232 17.26 0.09 4.88
N SER A 233 17.00 0.48 3.62
CA SER A 233 17.02 -0.39 2.45
C SER A 233 15.98 -1.54 2.54
N ASN A 234 16.31 -2.70 1.96
CA ASN A 234 15.43 -3.87 1.92
C ASN A 234 15.45 -4.60 3.27
N VAL A 235 14.50 -4.27 4.13
CA VAL A 235 14.35 -4.91 5.45
C VAL A 235 13.46 -6.15 5.31
N PRO A 236 13.91 -7.33 5.76
CA PRO A 236 13.07 -8.52 5.79
C PRO A 236 11.78 -8.28 6.56
N HIS A 237 10.67 -8.83 6.07
CA HIS A 237 9.35 -8.60 6.68
C HIS A 237 9.30 -8.92 8.18
N ALA A 238 10.04 -9.96 8.62
CA ALA A 238 10.15 -10.32 10.04
C ALA A 238 10.82 -9.24 10.92
N GLU A 239 11.62 -8.36 10.31
CA GLU A 239 12.35 -7.30 11.02
C GLU A 239 11.66 -5.93 10.95
N ILE A 240 10.66 -5.76 10.10
CA ILE A 240 9.91 -4.49 9.98
C ILE A 240 9.29 -4.08 11.31
N GLY A 241 8.88 -5.04 12.15
CA GLY A 241 8.41 -4.78 13.51
C GLY A 241 9.34 -3.94 14.34
N ARG A 242 10.65 -4.17 14.24
CA ARG A 242 11.67 -3.39 14.95
C ARG A 242 11.74 -1.93 14.48
N LEU A 243 11.44 -1.66 13.21
CA LEU A 243 11.39 -0.28 12.70
C LEU A 243 10.22 0.48 13.31
N TYR A 244 9.05 -0.15 13.45
CA TYR A 244 7.92 0.47 14.15
C TYR A 244 8.27 0.79 15.63
N ASP A 245 9.06 -0.05 16.30
CA ASP A 245 9.50 0.22 17.66
C ASP A 245 10.44 1.44 17.75
N ARG A 246 11.20 1.73 16.71
CA ARG A 246 12.18 2.83 16.64
C ARG A 246 11.55 4.19 16.35
N ALA A 247 10.38 4.25 15.71
CA ALA A 247 9.77 5.49 15.26
C ALA A 247 8.64 5.98 16.19
N ALA A 248 8.39 7.29 16.21
CA ALA A 248 7.29 7.89 16.96
C ALA A 248 5.97 7.81 16.15
N ALA A 249 6.03 7.99 14.82
CA ALA A 249 4.87 7.96 13.94
C ALA A 249 5.17 7.28 12.60
N LEU A 250 4.14 6.70 11.99
CA LEU A 250 4.15 6.36 10.57
C LEU A 250 3.71 7.60 9.77
N ILE A 251 4.43 7.92 8.67
CA ILE A 251 3.94 8.83 7.65
C ILE A 251 3.65 8.05 6.37
N TYR A 252 2.45 8.22 5.77
CA TYR A 252 2.01 7.37 4.66
C TYR A 252 1.39 8.19 3.52
N PRO A 253 2.23 8.73 2.61
CA PRO A 253 1.82 9.64 1.54
C PRO A 253 1.37 8.93 0.25
N SER A 254 1.11 7.63 0.29
CA SER A 254 0.68 6.87 -0.89
C SER A 254 -0.58 7.47 -1.51
N THR A 255 -0.62 7.55 -2.84
CA THR A 255 -1.75 8.12 -3.59
C THR A 255 -2.80 7.08 -3.96
N ILE A 256 -2.44 5.80 -3.92
CA ILE A 256 -3.36 4.72 -4.26
C ILE A 256 -2.97 3.42 -3.55
N GLU A 257 -3.92 2.82 -2.85
CA GLU A 257 -3.80 1.51 -2.20
C GLU A 257 -5.12 0.75 -2.29
N SER A 258 -5.02 -0.56 -2.14
CA SER A 258 -6.21 -1.40 -1.95
C SER A 258 -6.56 -1.61 -0.48
N LEU A 259 -5.55 -1.62 0.41
CA LEU A 259 -5.73 -1.79 1.84
C LEU A 259 -4.76 -0.91 2.66
N GLY A 260 -3.48 -0.80 2.25
CA GLY A 260 -2.47 -0.08 3.03
C GLY A 260 -2.05 -0.85 4.29
N LEU A 261 -1.54 -2.07 4.15
CA LEU A 261 -1.07 -2.89 5.28
C LEU A 261 -0.21 -2.14 6.31
N PRO A 262 0.74 -1.27 5.92
CA PRO A 262 1.54 -0.50 6.88
C PRO A 262 0.73 0.37 7.83
N LEU A 263 -0.47 0.85 7.43
CA LEU A 263 -1.38 1.60 8.30
C LEU A 263 -1.88 0.74 9.46
N ILE A 264 -2.29 -0.50 9.15
CA ILE A 264 -2.76 -1.48 10.14
C ILE A 264 -1.60 -1.87 11.05
N GLU A 265 -0.44 -2.16 10.47
CA GLU A 265 0.75 -2.59 11.19
C GLU A 265 1.25 -1.51 12.17
N ALA A 266 1.25 -0.24 11.75
CA ALA A 266 1.62 0.88 12.61
C ALA A 266 0.65 1.02 13.80
N ARG A 267 -0.67 0.90 13.56
CA ARG A 267 -1.67 0.90 14.63
C ARG A 267 -1.50 -0.25 15.61
N GLN A 268 -1.24 -1.45 15.12
CA GLN A 268 -0.95 -2.62 15.96
C GLN A 268 0.33 -2.44 16.79
N ALA A 269 1.29 -1.68 16.27
CA ALA A 269 2.53 -1.32 16.97
C ALA A 269 2.36 -0.09 17.90
N GLY A 270 1.17 0.51 17.97
CA GLY A 270 0.88 1.66 18.82
C GLY A 270 1.49 2.98 18.32
N LEU A 271 1.81 3.09 17.01
CA LEU A 271 2.30 4.34 16.44
C LEU A 271 1.13 5.28 16.12
N ALA A 272 1.41 6.57 16.25
CA ALA A 272 0.61 7.59 15.59
C ALA A 272 0.76 7.46 14.06
N VAL A 273 -0.26 7.87 13.31
CA VAL A 273 -0.26 7.78 11.85
C VAL A 273 -0.62 9.12 11.24
N LEU A 274 0.25 9.60 10.33
CA LEU A 274 -0.03 10.70 9.43
C LEU A 274 -0.19 10.12 8.02
N ALA A 275 -1.33 10.35 7.38
CA ALA A 275 -1.63 9.71 6.09
C ALA A 275 -2.34 10.63 5.09
N SER A 276 -2.32 10.21 3.83
CA SER A 276 -3.09 10.85 2.76
C SER A 276 -4.57 10.92 3.11
N GLU A 277 -5.25 12.06 2.87
CA GLU A 277 -6.70 12.17 3.01
C GLU A 277 -7.38 11.50 1.81
N LEU A 278 -7.44 10.18 1.83
CA LEU A 278 -7.98 9.34 0.77
C LEU A 278 -8.87 8.22 1.35
N ASP A 279 -9.77 7.73 0.50
CA ASP A 279 -10.76 6.70 0.84
C ASP A 279 -10.15 5.43 1.46
N TYR A 280 -9.06 4.91 0.88
CA TYR A 280 -8.41 3.69 1.37
C TYR A 280 -7.84 3.84 2.80
N VAL A 281 -7.45 5.06 3.20
CA VAL A 281 -7.00 5.33 4.58
C VAL A 281 -8.21 5.30 5.50
N ARG A 282 -9.27 6.03 5.15
CA ARG A 282 -10.51 6.12 5.95
C ARG A 282 -11.25 4.79 6.06
N ASP A 283 -11.12 3.92 5.07
CA ASP A 283 -11.65 2.54 5.13
C ASP A 283 -10.98 1.69 6.23
N VAL A 284 -9.77 2.05 6.66
CA VAL A 284 -8.92 1.17 7.49
C VAL A 284 -8.64 1.75 8.87
N ILE A 285 -8.36 3.06 8.95
CA ILE A 285 -8.00 3.75 10.21
C ILE A 285 -8.52 5.18 10.24
N ASP A 286 -8.52 5.77 11.44
CA ASP A 286 -8.62 7.22 11.63
C ASP A 286 -7.23 7.75 12.05
N PRO A 287 -6.50 8.47 11.18
CA PRO A 287 -5.15 8.94 11.44
C PRO A 287 -5.13 10.20 12.34
N GLU A 288 -4.03 10.42 13.07
CA GLU A 288 -3.84 11.62 13.90
C GLU A 288 -3.74 12.90 13.07
N GLN A 289 -3.17 12.79 11.87
CA GLN A 289 -3.13 13.90 10.91
C GLN A 289 -3.38 13.38 9.51
N THR A 290 -4.07 14.19 8.71
CA THR A 290 -4.23 13.94 7.28
C THR A 290 -3.66 15.08 6.46
N PHE A 291 -3.36 14.78 5.20
CA PHE A 291 -2.80 15.73 4.24
C PHE A 291 -3.20 15.38 2.80
N ASP A 292 -3.17 16.36 1.93
CA ASP A 292 -3.23 16.17 0.49
C ASP A 292 -1.89 15.56 0.00
N PRO A 293 -1.87 14.33 -0.53
CA PRO A 293 -0.64 13.69 -0.98
C PRO A 293 0.00 14.36 -2.19
N GLU A 294 -0.74 15.14 -2.97
CA GLU A 294 -0.22 15.86 -4.13
C GLU A 294 0.49 17.17 -3.74
N SER A 295 0.39 17.60 -2.47
CA SER A 295 0.96 18.82 -1.95
C SER A 295 2.05 18.59 -0.91
N ALA A 296 3.32 18.83 -1.27
CA ALA A 296 4.43 18.81 -0.32
C ALA A 296 4.22 19.78 0.85
N ILE A 297 3.58 20.92 0.60
CA ILE A 297 3.21 21.90 1.63
C ILE A 297 2.20 21.30 2.60
N SER A 298 1.19 20.59 2.11
CA SER A 298 0.19 19.93 2.96
C SER A 298 0.82 18.85 3.86
N ILE A 299 1.74 18.07 3.30
CA ILE A 299 2.51 17.07 4.06
C ILE A 299 3.36 17.76 5.14
N ALA A 300 4.12 18.80 4.79
CA ALA A 300 4.95 19.54 5.74
C ALA A 300 4.12 20.14 6.88
N ARG A 301 2.95 20.72 6.58
CA ARG A 301 2.03 21.24 7.60
C ARG A 301 1.48 20.17 8.53
N ALA A 302 1.14 18.98 8.02
CA ALA A 302 0.72 17.88 8.86
C ALA A 302 1.84 17.42 9.81
N VAL A 303 3.08 17.38 9.33
CA VAL A 303 4.27 17.10 10.14
C VAL A 303 4.43 18.17 11.24
N LYS A 304 4.34 19.47 10.89
CA LYS A 304 4.43 20.56 11.86
C LYS A 304 3.36 20.46 12.95
N ARG A 305 2.08 20.25 12.56
CA ARG A 305 0.98 20.07 13.53
C ARG A 305 1.25 18.89 14.48
N PHE A 306 1.73 17.77 13.95
CA PHE A 306 2.05 16.60 14.77
C PHE A 306 3.19 16.86 15.76
N LEU A 307 4.19 17.63 15.35
CA LEU A 307 5.32 18.03 16.19
C LEU A 307 4.98 19.19 17.17
N GLY A 308 3.75 19.70 17.16
CA GLY A 308 3.33 20.81 18.00
C GLY A 308 3.91 22.17 17.60
N VAL A 309 4.35 22.30 16.33
CA VAL A 309 4.81 23.58 15.80
C VAL A 309 3.59 24.40 15.38
N GLU A 310 3.39 25.52 16.04
CA GLU A 310 2.28 26.44 15.76
C GLU A 310 2.50 27.19 14.42
N GLU A 311 1.52 27.14 13.56
CA GLU A 311 1.43 27.98 12.36
C GLU A 311 0.39 29.07 12.60
N HIS A 312 0.82 30.30 12.61
CA HIS A 312 -0.11 31.42 12.70
C HIS A 312 -0.76 31.68 11.33
N GLY A 313 -2.07 31.85 11.31
CA GLY A 313 -2.79 32.29 10.12
C GLY A 313 -2.27 33.66 9.67
N LEU A 314 -2.30 33.91 8.36
CA LEU A 314 -1.97 35.25 7.84
C LEU A 314 -2.96 36.26 8.42
N PRO A 315 -2.46 37.42 8.94
CA PRO A 315 -3.32 38.49 9.32
C PRO A 315 -4.06 39.04 8.07
N LEU A 316 -5.38 38.91 8.09
CA LEU A 316 -6.19 39.42 7.00
C LEU A 316 -6.21 40.97 7.09
N GLN A 317 -5.89 41.59 5.99
CA GLN A 317 -6.02 43.05 5.83
C GLN A 317 -7.34 43.38 5.14
N ASP A 318 -7.94 44.51 5.50
CA ASP A 318 -9.02 45.09 4.71
C ASP A 318 -8.46 45.80 3.46
N GLY A 319 -9.36 46.27 2.57
CA GLY A 319 -8.95 46.95 1.34
C GLY A 319 -8.10 48.21 1.58
N LYS A 320 -8.31 48.89 2.72
CA LYS A 320 -7.53 50.09 3.10
C LYS A 320 -6.12 49.69 3.51
N GLY A 321 -5.96 48.68 4.37
CA GLY A 321 -4.65 48.18 4.79
C GLY A 321 -3.83 47.67 3.62
N PHE A 322 -4.46 46.93 2.69
CA PHE A 322 -3.84 46.44 1.48
C PHE A 322 -3.33 47.56 0.58
N MET A 323 -4.17 48.60 0.33
CA MET A 323 -3.76 49.73 -0.48
C MET A 323 -2.68 50.57 0.20
N THR A 324 -2.73 50.75 1.53
CA THR A 324 -1.69 51.46 2.29
C THR A 324 -0.32 50.79 2.07
N GLN A 325 -0.25 49.49 2.21
CA GLN A 325 0.98 48.70 2.02
C GLN A 325 1.56 48.90 0.59
N ILE A 326 0.71 48.82 -0.44
CA ILE A 326 1.16 49.01 -1.84
C ILE A 326 1.68 50.44 -2.07
N LEU A 327 1.05 51.47 -1.48
CA LEU A 327 1.45 52.83 -1.67
C LEU A 327 2.74 53.18 -0.89
N GLU A 328 2.97 52.57 0.27
CA GLU A 328 4.23 52.69 1.02
C GLU A 328 5.41 52.08 0.27
N ASP A 329 5.21 50.88 -0.36
CA ASP A 329 6.23 50.22 -1.18
C ASP A 329 6.61 51.03 -2.46
N LEU A 330 5.73 51.90 -2.94
CA LEU A 330 5.98 52.78 -4.08
C LEU A 330 6.73 54.09 -3.69
N ALA A 331 6.81 54.41 -2.39
CA ALA A 331 7.45 55.61 -1.88
C ALA A 331 8.93 55.40 -1.48
N CYS A 332 9.42 54.17 -1.50
CA CYS A 332 10.82 53.77 -1.30
C CYS A 332 11.52 53.53 -2.65
#